data_0bbebfa9087b98edc86480ae5f7d76de
#
_entry.id   0bbebfa9087b98edc86480ae5f7d76de
#
_cell.length_a   1.000
_cell.length_b   1.000
_cell.length_c   1.000
_cell.angle_alpha   90.00
_cell.angle_beta   90.00
_cell.angle_gamma   90.00
#
_symmetry.space_group_name_H-M   'P 1'
#
loop_
_entity.id
_entity.type
_entity.pdbx_description
1 polymer ?
#
loop_
_entity_poly.entity_id
_entity_poly.type
_entity_poly.pdbx_seq_one_letter_code
_entity_poly.pdbx_strand_id
1 'polypeptide(L)'
;SGLGRSSIVGNTVRVWKSRELTNWAYVGEIWNNDQIAAHAASASNKKFVWAPELHWDNGKWLMVKCPQDVSELLTSDGSDIKGPWHEAPFQDFLGKHDPSLFKDDDGTWYLIWGNTKIAEIKKDFSGLAADPVNIFPANRKIGHEGCTIKKIGGKYVLFGTAWSTDTGRHGTYNLYYCTADKVT
;
A
#
# COMPACT_ATOMS: atom_id res chain seq x y z
N SER A 1 -10.94 -22.96 9.01
CA SER A 1 -10.75 -22.38 10.35
C SER A 1 -10.75 -20.85 10.24
N GLY A 2 -11.66 -20.23 10.91
CA GLY A 2 -12.07 -18.85 10.81
C GLY A 2 -11.06 -17.75 11.12
N LEU A 3 -9.97 -17.69 10.41
CA LEU A 3 -8.99 -16.60 10.50
C LEU A 3 -9.40 -15.32 9.75
N GLY A 4 -10.49 -15.34 9.02
CA GLY A 4 -11.04 -14.17 8.35
C GLY A 4 -11.93 -13.29 9.22
N ARG A 5 -11.69 -13.19 10.50
CA ARG A 5 -12.52 -12.42 11.40
C ARG A 5 -11.95 -11.04 11.64
N SER A 6 -12.82 -10.05 11.64
CA SER A 6 -12.56 -8.64 12.01
C SER A 6 -11.77 -8.45 13.31
N SER A 7 -11.70 -9.46 14.17
CA SER A 7 -10.91 -9.46 15.40
C SER A 7 -9.38 -9.45 15.19
N ILE A 8 -8.90 -9.67 13.97
CA ILE A 8 -7.47 -9.66 13.64
C ILE A 8 -7.05 -8.29 13.09
N VAL A 9 -7.98 -7.48 12.65
CA VAL A 9 -7.72 -6.16 12.09
C VAL A 9 -7.84 -5.14 13.20
N GLY A 10 -6.73 -4.47 13.49
CA GLY A 10 -6.65 -3.42 14.50
C GLY A 10 -6.71 -2.02 13.89
N ASN A 11 -6.72 -1.02 14.76
CA ASN A 11 -6.67 0.40 14.40
C ASN A 11 -5.24 0.96 14.42
N THR A 12 -4.23 0.11 14.60
CA THR A 12 -2.84 0.52 14.82
C THR A 12 -1.89 -0.09 13.80
N VAL A 13 -0.78 0.60 13.53
CA VAL A 13 0.37 0.07 12.79
C VAL A 13 1.51 -0.17 13.75
N ARG A 14 2.01 -1.41 13.79
CA ARG A 14 3.13 -1.83 14.64
C ARG A 14 4.30 -2.24 13.77
N VAL A 15 5.51 -1.91 14.19
CA VAL A 15 6.72 -2.14 13.41
C VAL A 15 7.75 -2.93 14.20
N TRP A 16 8.39 -3.83 13.50
CA TRP A 16 9.60 -4.56 13.92
C TRP A 16 10.72 -4.25 12.94
N LYS A 17 11.94 -4.26 13.40
CA LYS A 17 13.14 -4.10 12.57
C LYS A 17 14.08 -5.28 12.72
N SER A 18 14.79 -5.60 11.65
CA SER A 18 15.83 -6.61 11.60
C SER A 18 16.97 -6.13 10.73
N ARG A 19 18.17 -6.68 10.93
CA ARG A 19 19.33 -6.48 10.05
C ARG A 19 19.50 -7.63 9.06
N GLU A 20 18.99 -8.81 9.42
CA GLU A 20 19.27 -10.08 8.71
C GLU A 20 17.98 -10.90 8.43
N LEU A 21 16.80 -10.36 8.74
CA LEU A 21 15.46 -10.95 8.56
C LEU A 21 15.15 -12.20 9.40
N THR A 22 16.02 -12.59 10.34
CA THR A 22 15.81 -13.74 11.24
C THR A 22 15.47 -13.32 12.65
N ASN A 23 16.15 -12.31 13.18
CA ASN A 23 15.90 -11.78 14.51
C ASN A 23 15.25 -10.39 14.39
N TRP A 24 14.10 -10.21 15.02
CA TRP A 24 13.30 -9.00 14.90
C TRP A 24 13.14 -8.31 16.25
N ALA A 25 13.51 -7.04 16.31
CA ALA A 25 13.29 -6.19 17.46
C ALA A 25 12.02 -5.36 17.28
N TYR A 26 11.13 -5.38 18.25
CA TYR A 26 9.94 -4.54 18.26
C TYR A 26 10.33 -3.07 18.41
N VAL A 27 9.91 -2.24 17.47
CA VAL A 27 10.15 -0.78 17.48
C VAL A 27 9.05 -0.07 18.26
N GLY A 28 7.81 -0.49 18.06
CA GLY A 28 6.65 0.10 18.72
C GLY A 28 5.45 0.23 17.79
N GLU A 29 4.42 0.84 18.32
CA GLU A 29 3.28 1.34 17.58
C GLU A 29 3.67 2.69 16.98
N ILE A 30 3.48 2.85 15.67
CA ILE A 30 3.87 4.05 14.93
C ILE A 30 2.66 4.87 14.49
N TRP A 31 1.47 4.27 14.46
CA TRP A 31 0.23 4.91 14.06
C TRP A 31 -0.96 4.29 14.78
N ASN A 32 -1.94 5.15 15.06
CA ASN A 32 -3.25 4.75 15.56
C ASN A 32 -4.33 5.62 14.91
N ASN A 33 -5.29 5.00 14.23
CA ASN A 33 -6.40 5.71 13.58
C ASN A 33 -7.24 6.58 14.55
N ASP A 34 -7.23 6.25 15.84
CA ASP A 34 -7.94 7.06 16.84
C ASP A 34 -7.30 8.45 17.06
N GLN A 35 -6.08 8.68 16.55
CA GLN A 35 -5.41 9.99 16.60
C GLN A 35 -6.08 11.03 15.70
N ILE A 36 -6.82 10.58 14.68
CA ILE A 36 -7.59 11.47 13.81
C ILE A 36 -9.06 11.42 14.22
N ALA A 37 -9.58 12.53 14.72
CA ALA A 37 -10.95 12.62 15.21
C ALA A 37 -12.01 12.19 14.16
N ALA A 38 -11.76 12.47 12.87
CA ALA A 38 -12.60 12.02 11.76
C ALA A 38 -12.68 10.50 11.64
N HIS A 39 -11.59 9.78 11.97
CA HIS A 39 -11.56 8.32 11.96
C HIS A 39 -12.22 7.72 13.20
N ALA A 40 -11.99 8.31 14.37
CA ALA A 40 -12.58 7.86 15.61
C ALA A 40 -14.11 7.95 15.61
N ALA A 41 -14.67 8.96 14.93
CA ALA A 41 -16.10 9.19 14.82
C ALA A 41 -16.80 8.39 13.72
N SER A 42 -16.05 7.63 12.91
CA SER A 42 -16.57 7.01 11.70
C SER A 42 -17.20 5.64 11.92
N ALA A 43 -17.92 5.14 10.91
CA ALA A 43 -18.46 3.78 10.87
C ALA A 43 -17.39 2.70 11.17
N SER A 44 -17.82 1.55 11.62
CA SER A 44 -16.96 0.51 12.21
C SER A 44 -15.76 0.08 11.35
N ASN A 45 -15.88 0.11 10.03
CA ASN A 45 -14.80 -0.24 9.10
C ASN A 45 -13.71 0.84 8.98
N LYS A 46 -14.02 2.10 9.25
CA LYS A 46 -13.05 3.22 9.18
C LYS A 46 -12.04 3.24 10.33
N LYS A 47 -12.32 2.50 11.39
CA LYS A 47 -11.42 2.37 12.54
C LYS A 47 -10.21 1.50 12.26
N PHE A 48 -10.29 0.62 11.30
CA PHE A 48 -9.26 -0.39 11.06
C PHE A 48 -8.19 0.12 10.10
N VAL A 49 -6.97 -0.37 10.29
CA VAL A 49 -5.86 -0.19 9.36
C VAL A 49 -5.69 -1.46 8.54
N TRP A 50 -5.79 -1.34 7.23
CA TRP A 50 -5.53 -2.41 6.28
C TRP A 50 -4.35 -2.04 5.40
N ALA A 51 -3.59 -3.07 4.94
CA ALA A 51 -2.51 -2.96 3.97
C ALA A 51 -1.55 -1.76 4.22
N PRO A 52 -1.00 -1.58 5.44
CA PRO A 52 -0.03 -0.53 5.64
C PRO A 52 1.28 -0.88 4.93
N GLU A 53 1.84 0.08 4.20
CA GLU A 53 3.12 -0.03 3.53
C GLU A 53 3.99 1.17 3.88
N LEU A 54 5.28 0.93 4.16
CA LEU A 54 6.23 1.95 4.58
C LEU A 54 7.35 2.13 3.55
N HIS A 55 7.69 3.38 3.28
CA HIS A 55 8.83 3.76 2.45
C HIS A 55 9.69 4.80 3.14
N TRP A 56 10.98 4.73 2.88
CA TRP A 56 11.92 5.77 3.28
C TRP A 56 12.27 6.65 2.07
N ASP A 57 12.15 7.96 2.22
CA ASP A 57 12.50 8.91 1.17
C ASP A 57 13.06 10.23 1.74
N ASN A 58 14.25 10.61 1.29
CA ASN A 58 14.84 11.92 1.55
C ASN A 58 14.77 12.39 3.02
N GLY A 59 15.09 11.49 3.96
CA GLY A 59 15.15 11.84 5.39
C GLY A 59 13.83 11.71 6.14
N LYS A 60 12.76 11.22 5.51
CA LYS A 60 11.45 11.02 6.11
C LYS A 60 10.83 9.67 5.71
N TRP A 61 9.85 9.25 6.47
CA TRP A 61 9.04 8.08 6.16
C TRP A 61 7.74 8.47 5.44
N LEU A 62 7.33 7.63 4.53
CA LEU A 62 6.02 7.65 3.88
C LEU A 62 5.27 6.39 4.29
N MET A 63 3.99 6.52 4.53
CA MET A 63 3.10 5.38 4.81
C MET A 63 1.82 5.51 4.02
N VAL A 64 1.46 4.47 3.27
CA VAL A 64 0.14 4.34 2.68
C VAL A 64 -0.64 3.28 3.42
N LYS A 65 -1.94 3.44 3.52
CA LYS A 65 -2.84 2.50 4.18
C LYS A 65 -4.29 2.67 3.69
N CYS A 66 -5.12 1.69 3.96
CA CYS A 66 -6.58 1.75 3.83
C CYS A 66 -7.23 1.24 5.13
N PRO A 67 -8.51 1.16 5.35
CA PRO A 67 -9.59 0.78 4.44
C PRO A 67 -9.99 1.87 3.43
N GLN A 68 -10.75 1.48 2.44
CA GLN A 68 -11.02 2.19 1.20
C GLN A 68 -11.51 3.64 1.37
N ASP A 69 -12.37 3.87 2.31
CA ASP A 69 -12.99 5.18 2.57
C ASP A 69 -12.18 6.08 3.52
N VAL A 70 -11.05 5.56 4.02
CA VAL A 70 -10.05 6.29 4.81
C VAL A 70 -8.63 5.95 4.34
N SER A 71 -8.48 5.66 3.05
CA SER A 71 -7.16 5.48 2.45
C SER A 71 -6.38 6.78 2.53
N GLU A 72 -5.14 6.71 2.93
CA GLU A 72 -4.30 7.86 3.23
C GLU A 72 -2.86 7.63 2.78
N LEU A 73 -2.23 8.72 2.44
CA LEU A 73 -0.78 8.86 2.39
C LEU A 73 -0.35 9.75 3.55
N LEU A 74 0.50 9.21 4.39
CA LEU A 74 1.06 9.88 5.56
C LEU A 74 2.56 10.13 5.37
N THR A 75 3.06 11.17 5.97
CA THR A 75 4.50 11.50 5.99
C THR A 75 4.94 11.83 7.41
N SER A 76 6.15 11.39 7.78
CA SER A 76 6.77 11.78 9.05
C SER A 76 7.46 13.14 8.95
N ASP A 77 7.65 13.83 10.08
CA ASP A 77 8.41 15.09 10.14
C ASP A 77 9.93 14.91 10.04
N GLY A 78 10.41 13.69 10.01
CA GLY A 78 11.84 13.42 9.95
C GLY A 78 12.13 11.93 9.96
N SER A 79 13.32 11.58 10.41
CA SER A 79 13.85 10.22 10.36
C SER A 79 13.30 9.26 11.41
N ASP A 80 12.63 9.78 12.45
CA ASP A 80 12.02 8.89 13.45
C ASP A 80 10.77 8.23 12.86
N ILE A 81 10.78 6.91 12.76
CA ILE A 81 9.62 6.13 12.29
C ILE A 81 8.39 6.27 13.20
N LYS A 82 8.59 6.67 14.45
CA LYS A 82 7.48 6.91 15.39
C LYS A 82 6.76 8.23 15.15
N GLY A 83 7.25 9.04 14.23
CA GLY A 83 6.63 10.31 13.86
C GLY A 83 7.21 11.52 14.60
N PRO A 84 6.50 12.64 14.70
CA PRO A 84 5.08 12.76 14.36
C PRO A 84 4.75 12.48 12.89
N TRP A 85 3.53 11.98 12.66
CA TRP A 85 2.99 11.68 11.34
C TRP A 85 1.90 12.67 10.97
N HIS A 86 1.90 13.10 9.72
CA HIS A 86 0.90 13.99 9.14
C HIS A 86 0.33 13.42 7.86
N GLU A 87 -0.91 13.76 7.56
CA GLU A 87 -1.48 13.51 6.25
C GLU A 87 -0.70 14.31 5.20
N ALA A 88 -0.28 13.64 4.13
CA ALA A 88 0.24 14.34 2.96
C ALA A 88 -0.90 15.15 2.32
N PRO A 89 -0.59 16.29 1.67
CA PRO A 89 -1.61 17.12 1.02
C PRO A 89 -2.21 16.49 -0.24
N PHE A 90 -2.32 15.16 -0.28
CA PHE A 90 -2.74 14.40 -1.44
C PHE A 90 -4.24 14.54 -1.67
N GLN A 91 -4.61 15.25 -2.72
CA GLN A 91 -6.00 15.36 -3.15
C GLN A 91 -6.48 14.03 -3.74
N ASP A 92 -7.73 13.65 -3.45
CA ASP A 92 -8.39 12.46 -4.00
C ASP A 92 -7.71 11.12 -3.67
N PHE A 93 -7.03 11.02 -2.52
CA PHE A 93 -6.47 9.74 -2.09
C PHE A 93 -7.55 8.75 -1.61
N LEU A 94 -8.69 9.25 -1.17
CA LEU A 94 -9.81 8.42 -0.70
C LEU A 94 -10.28 7.41 -1.75
N GLY A 95 -10.75 6.26 -1.31
CA GLY A 95 -11.26 5.22 -2.18
C GLY A 95 -10.20 4.38 -2.91
N LYS A 96 -8.93 4.56 -2.62
CA LYS A 96 -7.84 3.77 -3.21
C LYS A 96 -7.57 2.53 -2.36
N HIS A 97 -8.22 1.44 -2.74
CA HIS A 97 -8.12 0.15 -2.05
C HIS A 97 -6.72 -0.46 -2.21
N ASP A 98 -6.14 -0.94 -1.10
CA ASP A 98 -4.80 -1.53 -1.03
C ASP A 98 -3.73 -0.68 -1.76
N PRO A 99 -3.53 0.57 -1.34
CA PRO A 99 -2.57 1.43 -1.99
C PRO A 99 -1.14 0.94 -1.75
N SER A 100 -0.32 0.96 -2.79
CA SER A 100 1.12 0.66 -2.74
C SER A 100 1.90 1.74 -3.46
N LEU A 101 3.08 2.07 -2.97
CA LEU A 101 3.97 3.03 -3.58
C LEU A 101 5.14 2.33 -4.27
N PHE A 102 5.54 2.87 -5.40
CA PHE A 102 6.75 2.46 -6.10
C PHE A 102 7.56 3.70 -6.48
N LYS A 103 8.84 3.70 -6.14
CA LYS A 103 9.81 4.72 -6.59
C LYS A 103 10.70 4.12 -7.66
N ASP A 104 10.70 4.71 -8.85
CA ASP A 104 11.60 4.31 -9.91
C ASP A 104 13.02 4.88 -9.72
N ASP A 105 13.98 4.39 -10.50
CA ASP A 105 15.39 4.77 -10.40
C ASP A 105 15.65 6.25 -10.74
N ASP A 106 14.77 6.85 -11.55
CA ASP A 106 14.82 8.29 -11.87
C ASP A 106 14.24 9.19 -10.77
N GLY A 107 13.73 8.57 -9.68
CA GLY A 107 13.14 9.25 -8.56
C GLY A 107 11.64 9.53 -8.70
N THR A 108 11.00 9.11 -9.80
CA THR A 108 9.56 9.24 -10.00
C THR A 108 8.81 8.29 -9.08
N TRP A 109 7.80 8.82 -8.39
CA TRP A 109 6.91 8.03 -7.55
C TRP A 109 5.64 7.66 -8.29
N TYR A 110 5.20 6.43 -8.07
CA TYR A 110 3.94 5.89 -8.58
C TYR A 110 3.08 5.38 -7.43
N LEU A 111 1.78 5.59 -7.56
CA LEU A 111 0.76 4.98 -6.71
C LEU A 111 0.06 3.87 -7.49
N ILE A 112 0.00 2.69 -6.87
CA ILE A 112 -0.73 1.52 -7.39
C ILE A 112 -1.89 1.24 -6.43
N TRP A 113 -3.08 0.90 -6.94
CA TRP A 113 -4.22 0.57 -6.09
C TRP A 113 -5.25 -0.30 -6.80
N GLY A 114 -6.09 -0.97 -6.01
CA GLY A 114 -7.20 -1.78 -6.51
C GLY A 114 -6.76 -2.82 -7.52
N ASN A 115 -7.47 -2.88 -8.64
CA ASN A 115 -7.21 -3.82 -9.72
C ASN A 115 -6.11 -3.34 -10.68
N THR A 116 -4.90 -3.13 -10.17
CA THR A 116 -3.75 -2.72 -10.99
C THR A 116 -3.88 -1.35 -11.67
N LYS A 117 -4.60 -0.42 -11.06
CA LYS A 117 -4.50 0.99 -11.45
C LYS A 117 -3.18 1.55 -10.97
N ILE A 118 -2.52 2.30 -11.84
CA ILE A 118 -1.28 3.03 -11.52
C ILE A 118 -1.35 4.44 -12.05
N ALA A 119 -0.77 5.37 -11.32
CA ALA A 119 -0.53 6.73 -11.78
C ALA A 119 0.75 7.30 -11.16
N GLU A 120 1.41 8.18 -11.89
CA GLU A 120 2.50 9.00 -11.38
C GLU A 120 1.98 9.97 -10.31
N ILE A 121 2.77 10.16 -9.25
CA ILE A 121 2.49 11.10 -8.16
C ILE A 121 3.31 12.37 -8.37
N LYS A 122 2.72 13.53 -8.09
CA LYS A 122 3.44 14.81 -8.04
C LYS A 122 4.56 14.76 -7.01
N LYS A 123 5.67 15.43 -7.28
CA LYS A 123 6.88 15.42 -6.42
C LYS A 123 6.64 15.92 -5.00
N ASP A 124 5.66 16.79 -4.81
CA ASP A 124 5.25 17.32 -3.51
C ASP A 124 4.19 16.46 -2.80
N PHE A 125 3.82 15.32 -3.38
CA PHE A 125 2.77 14.43 -2.90
C PHE A 125 1.39 15.09 -2.79
N SER A 126 1.11 16.16 -3.53
CA SER A 126 -0.18 16.85 -3.49
C SER A 126 -1.28 16.19 -4.34
N GLY A 127 -0.96 15.14 -5.10
CA GLY A 127 -1.92 14.42 -5.93
C GLY A 127 -1.27 13.64 -7.06
N LEU A 128 -2.10 13.12 -7.96
CA LEU A 128 -1.64 12.46 -9.17
C LEU A 128 -1.08 13.48 -10.16
N ALA A 129 0.00 13.12 -10.84
CA ALA A 129 0.61 13.91 -11.91
C ALA A 129 0.04 13.58 -13.29
N ALA A 130 -0.57 12.40 -13.43
CA ALA A 130 -1.19 11.92 -14.67
C ALA A 130 -2.45 11.11 -14.37
N ASP A 131 -3.28 10.93 -15.38
CA ASP A 131 -4.47 10.08 -15.29
C ASP A 131 -4.07 8.60 -15.04
N PRO A 132 -4.83 7.89 -14.20
CA PRO A 132 -4.55 6.49 -13.94
C PRO A 132 -4.73 5.59 -15.16
N VAL A 133 -3.80 4.66 -15.33
CA VAL A 133 -3.90 3.60 -16.33
C VAL A 133 -3.98 2.23 -15.66
N ASN A 134 -4.47 1.22 -16.39
CA ASN A 134 -4.45 -0.16 -15.92
C ASN A 134 -3.20 -0.87 -16.46
N ILE A 135 -2.51 -1.62 -15.59
CA ILE A 135 -1.27 -2.32 -15.91
C ILE A 135 -1.41 -3.83 -15.66
N PHE A 136 -2.11 -4.54 -16.48
CA PHE A 136 -2.22 -5.98 -16.42
C PHE A 136 -2.04 -6.61 -17.82
N PRO A 137 -1.65 -7.89 -17.92
CA PRO A 137 -1.50 -8.56 -19.21
C PRO A 137 -2.78 -8.50 -20.03
N ALA A 138 -2.65 -8.36 -21.35
CA ALA A 138 -3.79 -8.27 -22.25
C ALA A 138 -4.70 -9.52 -22.21
N ASN A 139 -4.14 -10.66 -21.88
CA ASN A 139 -4.83 -11.96 -21.85
C ASN A 139 -5.44 -12.30 -20.48
N ARG A 140 -5.15 -11.54 -19.43
CA ARG A 140 -5.64 -11.85 -18.08
C ARG A 140 -5.55 -10.64 -17.17
N LYS A 141 -6.60 -10.38 -16.42
CA LYS A 141 -6.53 -9.48 -15.25
C LYS A 141 -5.80 -10.21 -14.13
N ILE A 142 -4.75 -9.59 -13.62
CA ILE A 142 -4.06 -10.01 -12.41
C ILE A 142 -4.17 -8.89 -11.37
N GLY A 143 -4.15 -9.28 -10.09
CA GLY A 143 -4.29 -8.30 -9.03
C GLY A 143 -5.73 -7.84 -8.89
N HIS A 144 -6.42 -8.49 -8.01
CA HIS A 144 -7.69 -8.02 -7.49
C HIS A 144 -7.43 -6.99 -6.37
N GLU A 145 -6.42 -7.29 -5.58
CA GLU A 145 -5.97 -6.47 -4.45
C GLU A 145 -4.50 -6.77 -4.12
N GLY A 146 -3.89 -6.00 -3.25
CA GLY A 146 -2.51 -6.21 -2.79
C GLY A 146 -1.46 -6.09 -3.89
N CYS A 147 -1.68 -5.24 -4.91
CA CYS A 147 -0.75 -5.08 -6.01
C CYS A 147 0.46 -4.25 -5.59
N THR A 148 1.66 -4.70 -5.95
CA THR A 148 2.91 -3.96 -5.74
C THR A 148 3.88 -4.17 -6.90
N ILE A 149 4.74 -3.20 -7.13
CA ILE A 149 5.79 -3.26 -8.16
C ILE A 149 7.16 -3.31 -7.50
N LYS A 150 8.04 -4.12 -8.08
CA LYS A 150 9.48 -4.13 -7.78
C LYS A 150 10.26 -4.11 -9.07
N LYS A 151 11.46 -3.50 -9.05
CA LYS A 151 12.40 -3.57 -10.15
C LYS A 151 13.43 -4.66 -9.86
N ILE A 152 13.46 -5.69 -10.66
CA ILE A 152 14.29 -6.88 -10.46
C ILE A 152 14.99 -7.20 -11.78
N GLY A 153 16.33 -7.22 -11.77
CA GLY A 153 17.12 -7.53 -12.96
C GLY A 153 16.83 -6.60 -14.16
N GLY A 154 16.54 -5.32 -13.89
CA GLY A 154 16.22 -4.33 -14.93
C GLY A 154 14.79 -4.42 -15.47
N LYS A 155 13.98 -5.34 -15.00
CA LYS A 155 12.55 -5.47 -15.36
C LYS A 155 11.65 -4.95 -14.25
N TYR A 156 10.52 -4.39 -14.61
CA TYR A 156 9.44 -4.14 -13.66
C TYR A 156 8.66 -5.42 -13.45
N VAL A 157 8.46 -5.79 -12.20
CA VAL A 157 7.70 -6.98 -11.80
C VAL A 157 6.50 -6.53 -11.01
N LEU A 158 5.32 -6.68 -11.58
CA LEU A 158 4.06 -6.44 -10.90
C LEU A 158 3.62 -7.74 -10.21
N PHE A 159 3.43 -7.68 -8.90
CA PHE A 159 2.79 -8.71 -8.12
C PHE A 159 1.36 -8.30 -7.80
N GLY A 160 0.46 -9.27 -7.73
CA GLY A 160 -0.91 -9.03 -7.32
C GLY A 160 -1.63 -10.33 -6.98
N THR A 161 -2.68 -10.22 -6.22
CA THR A 161 -3.51 -11.36 -5.85
C THR A 161 -4.86 -11.33 -6.56
N ALA A 162 -5.39 -12.48 -6.86
CA ALA A 162 -6.74 -12.60 -7.38
C ALA A 162 -7.40 -13.90 -6.88
N TRP A 163 -8.68 -13.82 -6.62
CA TRP A 163 -9.49 -15.01 -6.39
C TRP A 163 -9.56 -15.84 -7.67
N SER A 164 -9.21 -17.10 -7.60
CA SER A 164 -9.18 -17.99 -8.74
C SER A 164 -9.49 -19.44 -8.35
N THR A 165 -10.04 -20.20 -9.31
CA THR A 165 -10.21 -21.65 -9.21
C THR A 165 -9.10 -22.43 -9.92
N ASP A 166 -8.06 -21.76 -10.40
CA ASP A 166 -6.94 -22.38 -11.15
C ASP A 166 -6.24 -23.49 -10.36
N THR A 167 -6.19 -23.36 -9.04
CA THR A 167 -5.54 -24.32 -8.14
C THR A 167 -6.52 -25.17 -7.33
N GLY A 168 -7.81 -25.01 -7.52
CA GLY A 168 -8.80 -25.80 -6.81
C GLY A 168 -10.25 -25.36 -7.07
N ARG A 169 -11.16 -26.32 -7.05
CA ARG A 169 -12.59 -26.09 -7.32
C ARG A 169 -13.30 -25.16 -6.35
N HIS A 170 -12.75 -24.98 -5.15
CA HIS A 170 -13.36 -24.11 -4.13
C HIS A 170 -12.93 -22.64 -4.27
N GLY A 171 -12.00 -22.37 -5.19
CA GLY A 171 -11.39 -21.08 -5.31
C GLY A 171 -10.49 -20.70 -4.12
N THR A 172 -9.52 -19.87 -4.37
CA THR A 172 -8.59 -19.32 -3.35
C THR A 172 -7.94 -18.08 -3.91
N TYR A 173 -7.33 -17.26 -3.04
CA TYR A 173 -6.43 -16.22 -3.47
C TYR A 173 -5.13 -16.84 -3.99
N ASN A 174 -4.78 -16.49 -5.22
CA ASN A 174 -3.54 -16.89 -5.85
C ASN A 174 -2.69 -15.64 -6.07
N LEU A 175 -1.39 -15.75 -5.83
CA LEU A 175 -0.42 -14.74 -6.20
C LEU A 175 -0.06 -14.90 -7.68
N TYR A 176 -0.15 -13.81 -8.40
CA TYR A 176 0.27 -13.68 -9.78
C TYR A 176 1.40 -12.67 -9.92
N TYR A 177 2.18 -12.82 -10.95
CA TYR A 177 3.13 -11.78 -11.35
C TYR A 177 3.20 -11.66 -12.87
N CYS A 178 3.56 -10.48 -13.33
CA CYS A 178 3.98 -10.26 -14.71
C CYS A 178 5.17 -9.33 -14.76
N THR A 179 5.84 -9.30 -15.91
CA THR A 179 7.04 -8.47 -16.11
C THR A 179 6.86 -7.56 -17.30
N ALA A 180 7.49 -6.38 -17.24
CA ALA A 180 7.52 -5.40 -18.31
C ALA A 180 8.88 -4.69 -18.39
N ASP A 181 9.15 -4.07 -19.54
CA ASP A 181 10.34 -3.23 -19.74
C ASP A 181 10.09 -1.77 -19.34
N LYS A 182 8.83 -1.38 -19.19
CA LYS A 182 8.39 -0.04 -18.76
C LYS A 182 7.36 -0.16 -17.66
N VAL A 183 7.26 0.86 -16.83
CA VAL A 183 6.31 0.89 -15.70
C VAL A 183 4.87 1.14 -16.20
N THR A 184 4.70 1.92 -17.25
CA THR A 184 3.43 2.23 -17.93
C THR A 184 3.62 2.30 -19.44
#